data_1b84b0121bf13f3d022bacb2cdc12448
#
_entry.id   1b84b0121bf13f3d022bacb2cdc12448
#
_cell.length_a   1.000
_cell.length_b   1.000
_cell.length_c   1.000
_cell.angle_alpha   90.00
_cell.angle_beta   90.00
_cell.angle_gamma   90.00
#
_symmetry.space_group_name_H-M   'P 1'
#
loop_
_entity.id
_entity.type
_entity.pdbx_description
1 polymer ?
#
loop_
_entity_poly.entity_id
_entity_poly.type
_entity_poly.pdbx_seq_one_letter_code
_entity_poly.pdbx_strand_id
1 'polypeptide(L)'
;MASAETAETTDATDKKADIPNTTTGTAQTVSQAGTGYSVSDIAKNCMPSIVAITTKGIEEVRSMFGTQQRESEGAGSGIIVGKNDTELLIATNNHVVSGAEEVSVCFDDSEDSVVSAKVKGTDSSNDLAIVSVALSDISDDILSNIKIATIGDSSSVQVGDQVVAIGNALGYGQSVTTGIVSALDREVTIDNVTSKLIQTDAAINPGNSGGALLNMKGELIGINSAKYASAEVEGMGYAIPVATAQPILDNLMTRETRDVVSEDEAGYLGVSVQDVSEEASSYYGIPSGAYLAAVEENGAAAKAGIKQGDIITKFDGLSISSASELKSTIAYYKEGETVDVTYMRANNGEYEEHTVSVTLAKSEAAAKQNAQQKNSTDSQSGNPKDGLTVPDPLTAVSASPATISSM
;
A
#
# COMPACT_ATOMS: atom_id res chain seq x y z
N MET A 1 40.23 -67.81 53.86
CA MET A 1 41.23 -67.57 52.85
C MET A 1 40.61 -66.79 51.70
N ALA A 2 40.77 -65.51 51.74
CA ALA A 2 40.60 -64.64 50.58
C ALA A 2 41.14 -63.26 50.98
N SER A 3 42.21 -62.88 50.36
CA SER A 3 42.98 -61.66 50.66
C SER A 3 42.19 -60.43 50.13
N ALA A 4 42.17 -59.39 50.95
CA ALA A 4 41.76 -58.06 50.59
C ALA A 4 42.92 -57.34 49.92
N GLU A 5 42.70 -56.80 48.75
CA GLU A 5 43.61 -55.97 48.02
C GLU A 5 43.11 -54.50 48.05
N THR A 6 43.88 -53.70 48.67
CA THR A 6 43.73 -52.25 48.85
C THR A 6 44.10 -51.54 47.59
N ALA A 7 43.14 -50.76 47.08
CA ALA A 7 43.40 -49.85 45.93
C ALA A 7 43.96 -48.53 46.42
N GLU A 8 45.15 -48.18 45.90
CA GLU A 8 45.85 -46.91 46.06
C GLU A 8 45.10 -45.80 45.27
N THR A 9 44.82 -44.71 45.96
CA THR A 9 44.40 -43.45 45.36
C THR A 9 45.61 -42.69 44.84
N THR A 10 45.74 -42.56 43.53
CA THR A 10 46.73 -41.67 42.91
C THR A 10 46.17 -40.26 42.80
N ASP A 11 46.89 -39.36 43.48
CA ASP A 11 46.72 -37.91 43.47
C ASP A 11 47.02 -37.37 42.06
N ALA A 12 45.97 -36.79 41.38
CA ALA A 12 46.13 -36.14 40.12
C ALA A 12 46.41 -34.66 40.34
N THR A 13 47.66 -34.30 40.30
CA THR A 13 48.15 -32.91 40.29
C THR A 13 47.63 -32.17 39.09
N ASP A 14 46.82 -31.15 39.38
CA ASP A 14 46.32 -30.12 38.45
C ASP A 14 47.50 -29.42 37.74
N LYS A 15 47.73 -29.75 36.48
CA LYS A 15 48.59 -28.92 35.59
C LYS A 15 47.77 -27.77 35.06
N LYS A 16 47.87 -26.62 35.73
CA LYS A 16 47.43 -25.32 35.24
C LYS A 16 48.13 -25.02 33.92
N ALA A 17 47.39 -25.00 32.80
CA ALA A 17 47.92 -24.59 31.53
C ALA A 17 48.26 -23.09 31.59
N ASP A 18 49.51 -22.74 31.37
CA ASP A 18 49.98 -21.37 31.18
C ASP A 18 49.31 -20.79 29.92
N ILE A 19 48.34 -19.89 30.10
CA ILE A 19 47.82 -19.04 29.05
C ILE A 19 48.88 -17.97 28.80
N PRO A 20 49.42 -17.81 27.57
CA PRO A 20 50.35 -16.73 27.28
C PRO A 20 49.66 -15.40 27.52
N ASN A 21 50.30 -14.57 28.33
CA ASN A 21 49.88 -13.21 28.64
C ASN A 21 49.84 -12.41 27.32
N THR A 22 48.63 -12.29 26.73
CA THR A 22 48.44 -11.49 25.54
C THR A 22 48.66 -10.04 25.94
N THR A 23 49.73 -9.48 25.48
CA THR A 23 50.05 -8.07 25.49
C THR A 23 48.80 -7.28 25.19
N THR A 24 48.43 -6.39 26.08
CA THR A 24 47.41 -5.38 25.91
C THR A 24 47.69 -4.59 24.63
N GLY A 25 47.17 -5.06 23.51
CA GLY A 25 47.05 -4.25 22.31
C GLY A 25 46.14 -3.08 22.68
N THR A 26 46.71 -1.90 22.69
CA THR A 26 45.96 -0.65 22.75
C THR A 26 44.91 -0.76 21.65
N ALA A 27 43.63 -0.91 22.02
CA ALA A 27 42.52 -0.76 21.08
C ALA A 27 42.71 0.63 20.48
N GLN A 28 43.17 0.67 19.24
CA GLN A 28 43.07 1.88 18.45
C GLN A 28 41.55 2.09 18.30
N THR A 29 41.06 3.04 19.06
CA THR A 29 39.81 3.70 18.74
C THR A 29 40.01 4.21 17.31
N VAL A 30 39.43 3.49 16.35
CA VAL A 30 39.21 4.05 15.03
C VAL A 30 38.31 5.22 15.30
N SER A 31 38.93 6.40 15.43
CA SER A 31 38.19 7.66 15.41
C SER A 31 37.50 7.68 14.06
N GLN A 32 36.20 7.40 14.06
CA GLN A 32 35.34 7.64 12.92
C GLN A 32 35.32 9.16 12.72
N ALA A 33 36.31 9.66 12.00
CA ALA A 33 36.33 11.00 11.46
C ALA A 33 35.39 11.01 10.24
N GLY A 34 34.14 10.75 10.50
CA GLY A 34 33.04 10.92 9.58
C GLY A 34 32.17 12.04 10.13
N THR A 35 31.97 13.07 9.32
CA THR A 35 31.05 14.18 9.52
C THR A 35 29.56 13.74 9.47
N GLY A 36 29.25 12.54 9.93
CA GLY A 36 27.89 12.00 10.02
C GLY A 36 27.24 12.37 11.35
N TYR A 37 25.94 12.59 11.32
CA TYR A 37 25.13 12.77 12.53
C TYR A 37 25.05 11.46 13.31
N SER A 38 24.78 11.54 14.62
CA SER A 38 24.39 10.36 15.38
C SER A 38 22.99 9.89 14.96
N VAL A 39 22.66 8.62 15.21
CA VAL A 39 21.29 8.10 14.92
C VAL A 39 20.22 8.95 15.61
N SER A 40 20.49 9.44 16.84
CA SER A 40 19.58 10.32 17.56
C SER A 40 19.41 11.69 16.90
N ASP A 41 20.48 12.24 16.30
CA ASP A 41 20.39 13.51 15.56
C ASP A 41 19.59 13.33 14.28
N ILE A 42 19.81 12.21 13.55
CA ILE A 42 19.03 11.86 12.35
C ILE A 42 17.57 11.71 12.72
N ALA A 43 17.24 10.94 13.75
CA ALA A 43 15.88 10.77 14.23
C ALA A 43 15.24 12.14 14.51
N LYS A 44 15.83 12.95 15.36
CA LYS A 44 15.33 14.28 15.72
C LYS A 44 15.10 15.20 14.50
N ASN A 45 15.98 15.13 13.50
CA ASN A 45 15.92 16.02 12.34
C ASN A 45 14.96 15.53 11.26
N CYS A 46 14.79 14.21 11.11
CA CYS A 46 14.03 13.60 10.03
C CYS A 46 12.63 13.11 10.44
N MET A 47 12.38 12.82 11.73
CA MET A 47 11.04 12.45 12.21
C MET A 47 9.94 13.44 11.80
N PRO A 48 10.17 14.77 11.76
CA PRO A 48 9.17 15.72 11.27
C PRO A 48 8.81 15.57 9.78
N SER A 49 9.52 14.73 9.03
CA SER A 49 9.19 14.40 7.64
C SER A 49 8.40 13.10 7.49
N ILE A 50 8.14 12.40 8.60
CA ILE A 50 7.50 11.09 8.60
C ILE A 50 6.13 11.19 9.27
N VAL A 51 5.12 10.64 8.62
CA VAL A 51 3.73 10.65 9.09
C VAL A 51 3.20 9.22 9.22
N ALA A 52 2.16 9.03 10.04
CA ALA A 52 1.36 7.81 9.99
C ALA A 52 0.29 7.94 8.92
N ILE A 53 0.01 6.84 8.22
CA ILE A 53 -1.12 6.72 7.30
C ILE A 53 -2.03 5.63 7.82
N THR A 54 -3.30 5.93 7.98
CA THR A 54 -4.35 4.98 8.31
C THR A 54 -5.37 4.95 7.19
N THR A 55 -5.85 3.75 6.89
CA THR A 55 -6.81 3.53 5.80
C THR A 55 -7.99 2.73 6.30
N LYS A 56 -9.17 3.02 5.76
CA LYS A 56 -10.36 2.21 5.94
C LYS A 56 -10.87 1.79 4.58
N GLY A 57 -11.31 0.56 4.47
CA GLY A 57 -11.85 0.00 3.24
C GLY A 57 -12.85 -1.11 3.53
N ILE A 58 -13.44 -1.64 2.48
CA ILE A 58 -14.35 -2.78 2.55
C ILE A 58 -13.70 -3.96 1.83
N GLU A 59 -13.48 -5.03 2.56
CA GLU A 59 -12.99 -6.29 2.01
C GLU A 59 -14.15 -7.25 1.75
N GLU A 60 -14.25 -7.76 0.51
CA GLU A 60 -15.21 -8.80 0.16
C GLU A 60 -14.65 -10.19 0.47
N VAL A 61 -15.10 -10.79 1.56
CA VAL A 61 -14.73 -12.16 1.93
C VAL A 61 -15.72 -13.15 1.31
N ARG A 62 -15.26 -13.94 0.35
CA ARG A 62 -16.05 -15.05 -0.21
C ARG A 62 -15.99 -16.25 0.70
N SER A 63 -17.15 -16.69 1.19
CA SER A 63 -17.33 -17.92 1.97
C SER A 63 -18.24 -18.90 1.22
N MET A 64 -18.29 -20.17 1.69
CA MET A 64 -19.26 -21.17 1.17
C MET A 64 -20.72 -20.72 1.33
N PHE A 65 -21.00 -19.69 2.12
CA PHE A 65 -22.34 -19.15 2.38
C PHE A 65 -22.65 -17.83 1.65
N GLY A 66 -21.74 -17.38 0.76
CA GLY A 66 -21.89 -16.14 -0.01
C GLY A 66 -20.75 -15.15 0.24
N THR A 67 -20.82 -14.02 -0.44
CA THR A 67 -19.89 -12.89 -0.27
C THR A 67 -20.34 -12.06 0.93
N GLN A 68 -19.47 -11.79 1.88
CA GLN A 68 -19.69 -10.88 3.00
C GLN A 68 -18.73 -9.71 2.88
N GLN A 69 -19.23 -8.51 3.09
CA GLN A 69 -18.40 -7.31 3.21
C GLN A 69 -17.96 -7.14 4.65
N ARG A 70 -16.68 -6.88 4.84
CA ARG A 70 -16.07 -6.62 6.15
C ARG A 70 -15.27 -5.33 6.05
N GLU A 71 -15.44 -4.46 7.03
CA GLU A 71 -14.54 -3.30 7.19
C GLU A 71 -13.12 -3.80 7.46
N SER A 72 -12.17 -3.25 6.71
CA SER A 72 -10.74 -3.48 6.89
C SER A 72 -10.07 -2.16 7.27
N GLU A 73 -9.16 -2.22 8.23
CA GLU A 73 -8.30 -1.09 8.60
C GLU A 73 -6.86 -1.45 8.25
N GLY A 74 -6.20 -0.53 7.56
CA GLY A 74 -4.79 -0.62 7.22
C GLY A 74 -4.00 0.50 7.89
N ALA A 75 -2.71 0.26 8.07
CA ALA A 75 -1.81 1.26 8.60
C ALA A 75 -0.40 1.13 8.02
N GLY A 76 0.24 2.25 7.84
CA GLY A 76 1.61 2.36 7.36
C GLY A 76 2.19 3.73 7.68
N SER A 77 3.28 4.04 7.04
CA SER A 77 3.99 5.30 7.16
C SER A 77 3.95 6.07 5.84
N GLY A 78 4.23 7.36 5.92
CA GLY A 78 4.46 8.21 4.76
C GLY A 78 5.63 9.14 4.96
N ILE A 79 6.20 9.63 3.87
CA ILE A 79 7.32 10.56 3.84
C ILE A 79 6.85 11.83 3.15
N ILE A 80 6.95 12.98 3.81
CA ILE A 80 6.66 14.27 3.20
C ILE A 80 7.76 14.57 2.18
N VAL A 81 7.44 14.48 0.89
CA VAL A 81 8.39 14.65 -0.22
C VAL A 81 8.26 15.98 -0.95
N GLY A 82 7.15 16.71 -0.74
CA GLY A 82 6.94 17.98 -1.41
C GLY A 82 5.68 18.70 -0.95
N LYS A 83 5.46 19.87 -1.50
CA LYS A 83 4.21 20.63 -1.43
C LYS A 83 4.07 21.50 -2.68
N ASN A 84 2.85 21.76 -3.07
CA ASN A 84 2.49 22.78 -4.06
C ASN A 84 1.70 23.91 -3.38
N ASP A 85 1.01 24.74 -4.14
CA ASP A 85 0.26 25.88 -3.60
C ASP A 85 -0.95 25.48 -2.74
N THR A 86 -1.46 24.27 -2.91
CA THR A 86 -2.72 23.80 -2.29
C THR A 86 -2.59 22.51 -1.48
N GLU A 87 -1.54 21.72 -1.73
CA GLU A 87 -1.42 20.37 -1.20
C GLU A 87 -0.03 20.09 -0.62
N LEU A 88 0.01 19.35 0.47
CA LEU A 88 1.18 18.63 0.96
C LEU A 88 1.23 17.26 0.30
N LEU A 89 2.40 16.85 -0.19
CA LEU A 89 2.61 15.62 -0.97
C LEU A 89 3.43 14.62 -0.16
N ILE A 90 2.88 13.43 0.01
CA ILE A 90 3.40 12.39 0.89
C ILE A 90 3.60 11.11 0.07
N ALA A 91 4.84 10.63 0.00
CA ALA A 91 5.16 9.35 -0.60
C ALA A 91 4.90 8.20 0.39
N THR A 92 4.37 7.10 -0.12
CA THR A 92 4.15 5.86 0.64
C THR A 92 4.18 4.65 -0.29
N ASN A 93 3.94 3.45 0.23
CA ASN A 93 3.75 2.27 -0.60
C ASN A 93 2.32 2.18 -1.14
N ASN A 94 2.19 1.58 -2.34
CA ASN A 94 0.88 1.30 -2.93
C ASN A 94 0.05 0.37 -2.05
N HIS A 95 0.64 -0.71 -1.50
CA HIS A 95 -0.09 -1.66 -0.67
C HIS A 95 -0.66 -1.04 0.63
N VAL A 96 -0.15 0.12 1.08
CA VAL A 96 -0.67 0.85 2.25
C VAL A 96 -2.01 1.50 1.93
N VAL A 97 -2.21 1.99 0.69
CA VAL A 97 -3.39 2.75 0.29
C VAL A 97 -4.32 2.02 -0.69
N SER A 98 -3.90 0.86 -1.18
CA SER A 98 -4.65 0.07 -2.16
C SER A 98 -5.97 -0.43 -1.57
N GLY A 99 -7.08 -0.18 -2.28
CA GLY A 99 -8.43 -0.57 -1.84
C GLY A 99 -9.01 0.26 -0.69
N ALA A 100 -8.33 1.33 -0.28
CA ALA A 100 -8.85 2.24 0.75
C ALA A 100 -10.00 3.10 0.21
N GLU A 101 -11.10 3.17 0.95
CA GLU A 101 -12.18 4.12 0.72
C GLU A 101 -11.91 5.47 1.41
N GLU A 102 -11.25 5.40 2.58
CA GLU A 102 -10.82 6.56 3.34
C GLU A 102 -9.34 6.46 3.66
N VAL A 103 -8.63 7.56 3.50
CA VAL A 103 -7.22 7.70 3.88
C VAL A 103 -7.09 8.86 4.84
N SER A 104 -6.37 8.67 5.93
CA SER A 104 -6.05 9.71 6.89
C SER A 104 -4.56 9.74 7.17
N VAL A 105 -4.04 10.95 7.39
CA VAL A 105 -2.64 11.21 7.74
C VAL A 105 -2.59 11.79 9.14
N CYS A 106 -1.72 11.23 9.99
CA CYS A 106 -1.46 11.71 11.33
C CYS A 106 -0.01 12.25 11.38
N PHE A 107 0.15 13.52 11.73
CA PHE A 107 1.44 14.22 11.71
C PHE A 107 2.25 14.04 13.00
N ASP A 108 1.56 13.84 14.12
CA ASP A 108 2.16 13.59 15.44
C ASP A 108 1.26 12.61 16.23
N ASP A 109 1.59 12.34 17.48
CA ASP A 109 0.86 11.36 18.31
C ASP A 109 -0.45 11.92 18.90
N SER A 110 -0.93 13.10 18.46
CA SER A 110 -2.16 13.71 18.92
C SER A 110 -3.35 13.39 18.01
N GLU A 111 -4.52 13.16 18.59
CA GLU A 111 -5.77 12.96 17.83
C GLU A 111 -6.14 14.19 16.98
N ASP A 112 -5.74 15.39 17.40
CA ASP A 112 -5.99 16.65 16.69
C ASP A 112 -5.11 16.83 15.45
N SER A 113 -4.10 15.97 15.25
CA SER A 113 -3.20 15.99 14.09
C SER A 113 -3.63 15.06 12.95
N VAL A 114 -4.79 14.39 13.08
CA VAL A 114 -5.32 13.50 12.05
C VAL A 114 -6.10 14.30 11.03
N VAL A 115 -5.67 14.23 9.77
CA VAL A 115 -6.26 14.97 8.66
C VAL A 115 -6.65 14.02 7.55
N SER A 116 -7.79 14.26 6.91
CA SER A 116 -8.22 13.50 5.73
C SER A 116 -7.25 13.71 4.57
N ALA A 117 -6.99 12.64 3.83
CA ALA A 117 -6.07 12.65 2.72
C ALA A 117 -6.67 11.95 1.50
N LYS A 118 -6.10 12.21 0.32
CA LYS A 118 -6.53 11.60 -0.94
C LYS A 118 -5.37 10.91 -1.62
N VAL A 119 -5.64 9.79 -2.27
CA VAL A 119 -4.65 9.14 -3.14
C VAL A 119 -4.54 9.95 -4.42
N LYS A 120 -3.37 10.53 -4.67
CA LYS A 120 -3.10 11.35 -5.87
C LYS A 120 -2.71 10.48 -7.07
N GLY A 121 -2.10 9.35 -6.81
CA GLY A 121 -1.74 8.35 -7.80
C GLY A 121 -0.93 7.20 -7.20
N THR A 122 -0.93 6.09 -7.92
CA THR A 122 -0.30 4.83 -7.51
C THR A 122 0.54 4.24 -8.64
N ASP A 123 1.55 3.49 -8.28
CA ASP A 123 2.30 2.58 -9.16
C ASP A 123 2.43 1.23 -8.44
N SER A 124 1.53 0.31 -8.75
CA SER A 124 1.49 -1.02 -8.15
C SER A 124 2.67 -1.89 -8.55
N SER A 125 3.23 -1.66 -9.74
CA SER A 125 4.39 -2.41 -10.25
C SER A 125 5.66 -2.15 -9.44
N ASN A 126 5.76 -0.96 -8.82
CA ASN A 126 6.89 -0.59 -7.99
C ASN A 126 6.50 -0.40 -6.51
N ASP A 127 5.25 -0.71 -6.14
CA ASP A 127 4.71 -0.56 -4.79
C ASP A 127 4.85 0.87 -4.24
N LEU A 128 4.53 1.88 -5.06
CA LEU A 128 4.64 3.30 -4.72
C LEU A 128 3.29 4.02 -4.84
N ALA A 129 3.09 5.03 -4.01
CA ALA A 129 1.93 5.92 -4.08
C ALA A 129 2.30 7.33 -3.62
N ILE A 130 1.53 8.32 -4.10
CA ILE A 130 1.48 9.67 -3.54
C ILE A 130 0.10 9.89 -2.95
N VAL A 131 0.11 10.32 -1.69
CA VAL A 131 -1.05 10.80 -0.96
C VAL A 131 -0.94 12.32 -0.83
N SER A 132 -2.04 13.03 -1.01
CA SER A 132 -2.12 14.48 -0.86
C SER A 132 -3.01 14.85 0.33
N VAL A 133 -2.60 15.90 1.05
CA VAL A 133 -3.38 16.54 2.11
C VAL A 133 -3.55 18.00 1.74
N ALA A 134 -4.79 18.51 1.76
CA ALA A 134 -5.03 19.92 1.47
C ALA A 134 -4.38 20.81 2.55
N LEU A 135 -3.58 21.80 2.13
CA LEU A 135 -2.91 22.70 3.08
C LEU A 135 -3.87 23.48 3.97
N SER A 136 -5.11 23.71 3.48
CA SER A 136 -6.19 24.35 4.25
C SER A 136 -6.65 23.53 5.45
N ASP A 137 -6.45 22.23 5.41
CA ASP A 137 -6.94 21.31 6.44
C ASP A 137 -5.86 21.03 7.51
N ILE A 138 -4.64 21.53 7.30
CA ILE A 138 -3.50 21.38 8.21
C ILE A 138 -3.38 22.65 9.04
N SER A 139 -3.30 22.53 10.36
CA SER A 139 -3.14 23.70 11.24
C SER A 139 -1.76 24.36 11.06
N ASP A 140 -1.69 25.67 11.33
CA ASP A 140 -0.43 26.43 11.24
C ASP A 140 0.66 25.86 12.17
N ASP A 141 0.28 25.34 13.32
CA ASP A 141 1.20 24.72 14.28
C ASP A 141 1.85 23.46 13.67
N ILE A 142 1.08 22.61 13.02
CA ILE A 142 1.60 21.42 12.31
C ILE A 142 2.47 21.88 11.14
N LEU A 143 2.00 22.80 10.29
CA LEU A 143 2.74 23.31 9.14
C LEU A 143 4.10 23.91 9.51
N SER A 144 4.23 24.50 10.70
CA SER A 144 5.49 25.06 11.18
C SER A 144 6.49 24.02 11.66
N ASN A 145 6.03 22.82 12.01
CA ASN A 145 6.84 21.75 12.59
C ASN A 145 7.26 20.69 11.58
N ILE A 146 6.46 20.45 10.52
CA ILE A 146 6.78 19.45 9.48
C ILE A 146 7.95 19.90 8.61
N LYS A 147 8.61 18.91 8.01
CA LYS A 147 9.73 19.11 7.09
C LYS A 147 9.53 18.28 5.83
N ILE A 148 10.04 18.78 4.71
CA ILE A 148 10.17 17.99 3.50
C ILE A 148 11.47 17.18 3.60
N ALA A 149 11.42 15.88 3.32
CA ALA A 149 12.57 15.01 3.34
C ALA A 149 13.63 15.45 2.32
N THR A 150 14.89 15.35 2.72
CA THR A 150 16.00 15.58 1.78
C THR A 150 16.26 14.31 1.00
N ILE A 151 16.13 14.38 -0.31
CA ILE A 151 16.41 13.24 -1.21
C ILE A 151 17.91 13.03 -1.33
N GLY A 152 18.36 11.80 -1.11
CA GLY A 152 19.73 11.36 -1.29
C GLY A 152 19.95 10.65 -2.63
N ASP A 153 21.13 10.07 -2.77
CA ASP A 153 21.50 9.29 -3.97
C ASP A 153 21.71 7.81 -3.59
N SER A 154 20.72 6.97 -3.87
CA SER A 154 20.81 5.53 -3.59
C SER A 154 21.79 4.79 -4.51
N SER A 155 22.21 5.38 -5.64
CA SER A 155 23.19 4.77 -6.55
C SER A 155 24.63 4.83 -6.00
N SER A 156 24.87 5.73 -5.06
CA SER A 156 26.18 5.89 -4.40
C SER A 156 26.33 5.02 -3.13
N VAL A 157 25.26 4.35 -2.69
CA VAL A 157 25.22 3.53 -1.47
C VAL A 157 26.03 2.24 -1.67
N GLN A 158 26.73 1.81 -0.61
CA GLN A 158 27.56 0.60 -0.63
C GLN A 158 27.10 -0.39 0.45
N VAL A 159 27.34 -1.68 0.19
CA VAL A 159 27.16 -2.72 1.22
C VAL A 159 28.04 -2.43 2.42
N GLY A 160 27.47 -2.44 3.62
CA GLY A 160 28.12 -2.07 4.86
C GLY A 160 27.87 -0.63 5.30
N ASP A 161 27.29 0.24 4.45
CA ASP A 161 26.91 1.58 4.86
C ASP A 161 25.85 1.52 5.96
N GLN A 162 26.02 2.33 7.00
CA GLN A 162 25.06 2.43 8.08
C GLN A 162 23.80 3.18 7.62
N VAL A 163 22.63 2.67 8.03
CA VAL A 163 21.32 3.21 7.70
C VAL A 163 20.43 3.37 8.91
N VAL A 164 19.47 4.28 8.81
CA VAL A 164 18.42 4.52 9.80
C VAL A 164 17.07 4.38 9.12
N ALA A 165 16.24 3.47 9.60
CA ALA A 165 14.87 3.33 9.15
C ALA A 165 13.93 4.04 10.14
N ILE A 166 13.03 4.88 9.61
CA ILE A 166 12.03 5.59 10.40
C ILE A 166 10.65 5.29 9.82
N GLY A 167 9.71 4.96 10.68
CA GLY A 167 8.30 4.81 10.36
C GLY A 167 7.43 5.22 11.52
N ASN A 168 6.12 5.35 11.28
CA ASN A 168 5.12 5.68 12.29
C ASN A 168 3.96 4.69 12.18
N ALA A 169 4.14 3.51 12.78
CA ALA A 169 3.17 2.43 12.71
C ALA A 169 1.98 2.68 13.64
N LEU A 170 0.76 2.61 13.09
CA LEU A 170 -0.50 2.51 13.85
C LEU A 170 -0.77 3.69 14.81
N GLY A 171 -0.07 4.81 14.69
CA GLY A 171 -0.22 5.92 15.65
C GLY A 171 0.28 5.59 17.07
N TYR A 172 0.98 4.46 17.25
CA TYR A 172 1.64 4.14 18.53
C TYR A 172 2.94 4.89 18.75
N GLY A 173 3.22 5.88 17.90
CA GLY A 173 4.43 6.67 17.92
C GLY A 173 5.45 6.26 16.85
N GLN A 174 6.27 7.23 16.49
CA GLN A 174 7.32 7.04 15.52
C GLN A 174 8.38 6.06 16.06
N SER A 175 8.76 5.09 15.24
CA SER A 175 9.81 4.12 15.57
C SER A 175 11.06 4.34 14.71
N VAL A 176 12.21 4.20 15.32
CA VAL A 176 13.53 4.35 14.70
C VAL A 176 14.29 3.07 14.88
N THR A 177 14.74 2.46 13.79
CA THR A 177 15.65 1.32 13.81
C THR A 177 16.92 1.65 13.03
N THR A 178 18.01 0.98 13.30
CA THR A 178 19.28 1.18 12.60
C THR A 178 19.93 -0.14 12.26
N GLY A 179 20.67 -0.16 11.19
CA GLY A 179 21.40 -1.31 10.68
C GLY A 179 22.39 -0.87 9.61
N ILE A 180 22.68 -1.78 8.70
CA ILE A 180 23.55 -1.54 7.54
C ILE A 180 22.85 -1.97 6.26
N VAL A 181 23.35 -1.51 5.13
CA VAL A 181 23.04 -2.09 3.83
C VAL A 181 23.65 -3.47 3.73
N SER A 182 22.82 -4.51 3.70
CA SER A 182 23.26 -5.91 3.65
C SER A 182 23.50 -6.38 2.19
N ALA A 183 22.71 -5.88 1.24
CA ALA A 183 22.86 -6.14 -0.20
C ALA A 183 22.21 -5.01 -1.01
N LEU A 184 22.66 -4.88 -2.26
CA LEU A 184 22.08 -3.99 -3.27
C LEU A 184 21.55 -4.82 -4.44
N ASP A 185 20.62 -4.22 -5.21
CA ASP A 185 20.00 -4.84 -6.38
C ASP A 185 19.43 -6.25 -6.08
N ARG A 186 18.91 -6.44 -4.86
CA ARG A 186 18.31 -7.73 -4.48
C ARG A 186 16.99 -7.90 -5.23
N GLU A 187 16.97 -8.85 -6.15
CA GLU A 187 15.76 -9.20 -6.87
C GLU A 187 14.83 -10.00 -5.96
N VAL A 188 13.63 -9.47 -5.74
CA VAL A 188 12.56 -10.11 -4.99
C VAL A 188 11.32 -10.09 -5.87
N THR A 189 10.72 -11.27 -6.07
CA THR A 189 9.50 -11.43 -6.86
C THR A 189 8.32 -11.70 -5.94
N ILE A 190 7.31 -10.83 -5.99
CA ILE A 190 6.02 -10.99 -5.30
C ILE A 190 4.92 -10.64 -6.29
N ASP A 191 3.83 -11.41 -6.30
CA ASP A 191 2.68 -11.21 -7.19
C ASP A 191 3.13 -11.07 -8.68
N ASN A 192 4.15 -11.84 -9.09
CA ASN A 192 4.78 -11.83 -10.44
C ASN A 192 5.47 -10.50 -10.83
N VAL A 193 5.68 -9.61 -9.89
CA VAL A 193 6.47 -8.40 -10.06
C VAL A 193 7.83 -8.60 -9.43
N THR A 194 8.90 -8.44 -10.21
CA THR A 194 10.29 -8.50 -9.73
C THR A 194 10.81 -7.09 -9.49
N SER A 195 11.16 -6.80 -8.24
CA SER A 195 11.72 -5.51 -7.83
C SER A 195 13.19 -5.67 -7.43
N LYS A 196 14.01 -4.66 -7.76
CA LYS A 196 15.39 -4.56 -7.27
C LYS A 196 15.43 -3.67 -6.05
N LEU A 197 15.79 -4.24 -4.91
CA LEU A 197 15.65 -3.60 -3.62
C LEU A 197 17.00 -3.43 -2.91
N ILE A 198 17.07 -2.47 -2.00
CA ILE A 198 18.10 -2.39 -0.97
C ILE A 198 17.70 -3.37 0.14
N GLN A 199 18.59 -4.30 0.48
CA GLN A 199 18.44 -5.16 1.64
C GLN A 199 19.18 -4.56 2.84
N THR A 200 18.55 -4.57 4.01
CA THR A 200 19.12 -4.09 5.27
C THR A 200 18.79 -5.05 6.42
N ASP A 201 19.61 -5.04 7.46
CA ASP A 201 19.35 -5.70 8.74
C ASP A 201 18.67 -4.77 9.77
N ALA A 202 18.45 -3.48 9.41
CA ALA A 202 17.56 -2.63 10.17
C ALA A 202 16.16 -3.26 10.21
N ALA A 203 15.53 -3.31 11.38
CA ALA A 203 14.22 -3.95 11.53
C ALA A 203 13.15 -3.21 10.73
N ILE A 204 12.63 -3.86 9.68
CA ILE A 204 11.49 -3.42 8.88
C ILE A 204 10.33 -4.36 9.19
N ASN A 205 9.27 -3.81 9.75
CA ASN A 205 8.09 -4.54 10.20
C ASN A 205 6.81 -3.89 9.64
N PRO A 206 5.66 -4.56 9.69
CA PRO A 206 4.36 -3.93 9.41
C PRO A 206 4.24 -2.62 10.21
N GLY A 207 3.95 -1.52 9.48
CA GLY A 207 3.91 -0.16 10.01
C GLY A 207 5.09 0.72 9.60
N ASN A 208 6.29 0.17 9.34
CA ASN A 208 7.38 0.93 8.72
C ASN A 208 7.22 1.05 7.20
N SER A 209 6.33 0.25 6.57
CA SER A 209 6.01 0.34 5.14
C SER A 209 5.62 1.76 4.77
N GLY A 210 6.22 2.30 3.71
CA GLY A 210 6.05 3.68 3.26
C GLY A 210 6.90 4.70 4.03
N GLY A 211 7.61 4.29 5.09
CA GLY A 211 8.56 5.11 5.83
C GLY A 211 9.93 5.20 5.17
N ALA A 212 10.81 5.98 5.77
CA ALA A 212 12.11 6.33 5.21
C ALA A 212 13.22 5.35 5.59
N LEU A 213 14.06 4.99 4.62
CA LEU A 213 15.43 4.50 4.85
C LEU A 213 16.39 5.65 4.57
N LEU A 214 17.16 6.04 5.58
CA LEU A 214 18.05 7.21 5.55
C LEU A 214 19.51 6.79 5.66
N ASN A 215 20.41 7.54 5.00
CA ASN A 215 21.84 7.44 5.23
C ASN A 215 22.27 8.24 6.50
N MET A 216 23.54 8.18 6.85
CA MET A 216 24.10 8.86 8.04
C MET A 216 24.21 10.39 7.89
N LYS A 217 23.70 10.98 6.80
CA LYS A 217 23.51 12.42 6.64
C LYS A 217 22.05 12.83 6.82
N GLY A 218 21.13 11.86 7.05
CA GLY A 218 19.68 12.10 7.12
C GLY A 218 19.04 12.27 5.75
N GLU A 219 19.69 11.82 4.68
CA GLU A 219 19.15 11.87 3.31
C GLU A 219 18.39 10.58 3.01
N LEU A 220 17.24 10.68 2.34
CA LEU A 220 16.40 9.57 1.92
C LEU A 220 17.07 8.77 0.82
N ILE A 221 17.40 7.51 1.07
CA ILE A 221 18.01 6.59 0.09
C ILE A 221 17.05 5.47 -0.33
N GLY A 222 15.96 5.26 0.42
CA GLY A 222 14.96 4.25 0.07
C GLY A 222 13.64 4.44 0.80
N ILE A 223 12.59 3.80 0.30
CA ILE A 223 11.26 3.72 0.91
C ILE A 223 11.10 2.30 1.47
N ASN A 224 10.93 2.18 2.78
CA ASN A 224 10.79 0.89 3.45
C ASN A 224 9.55 0.15 2.96
N SER A 225 9.64 -1.17 2.76
CA SER A 225 8.50 -2.00 2.41
C SER A 225 8.56 -3.34 3.14
N ALA A 226 7.66 -3.55 4.09
CA ALA A 226 7.52 -4.80 4.80
C ALA A 226 6.84 -5.89 3.95
N LYS A 227 6.19 -5.52 2.83
CA LYS A 227 5.59 -6.48 1.88
C LYS A 227 6.62 -7.51 1.39
N TYR A 228 7.88 -7.08 1.21
CA TYR A 228 8.96 -7.93 0.72
C TYR A 228 9.67 -8.75 1.81
N ALA A 229 9.37 -8.49 3.09
CA ALA A 229 9.93 -9.24 4.20
C ALA A 229 9.21 -10.59 4.36
N SER A 230 9.97 -11.70 4.37
CA SER A 230 9.38 -13.01 4.69
C SER A 230 9.26 -13.15 6.20
N ALA A 231 8.08 -13.54 6.69
CA ALA A 231 7.85 -13.81 8.11
C ALA A 231 8.71 -14.98 8.66
N GLU A 232 9.30 -15.79 7.76
CA GLU A 232 10.12 -16.95 8.12
C GLU A 232 11.62 -16.63 8.23
N VAL A 233 12.06 -15.41 7.83
CA VAL A 233 13.48 -15.04 7.83
C VAL A 233 13.69 -13.75 8.60
N GLU A 234 14.19 -13.89 9.82
CA GLU A 234 14.58 -12.73 10.66
C GLU A 234 15.82 -12.01 10.12
N GLY A 235 15.88 -10.70 10.30
CA GLY A 235 17.05 -9.88 9.95
C GLY A 235 17.17 -9.52 8.47
N MET A 236 16.11 -9.67 7.67
CA MET A 236 16.07 -9.17 6.29
C MET A 236 14.94 -8.15 6.12
N GLY A 237 15.31 -6.89 6.10
CA GLY A 237 14.44 -5.77 5.71
C GLY A 237 14.73 -5.34 4.28
N TYR A 238 13.74 -4.72 3.65
CA TYR A 238 13.84 -4.23 2.26
C TYR A 238 13.35 -2.81 2.13
N ALA A 239 13.97 -2.07 1.21
CA ALA A 239 13.53 -0.74 0.82
C ALA A 239 13.66 -0.56 -0.70
N ILE A 240 12.72 0.17 -1.28
CA ILE A 240 12.71 0.55 -2.70
C ILE A 240 13.74 1.68 -2.85
N PRO A 241 14.79 1.53 -3.70
CA PRO A 241 15.80 2.57 -3.88
C PRO A 241 15.20 3.89 -4.36
N VAL A 242 15.66 5.01 -3.81
CA VAL A 242 15.13 6.33 -4.22
C VAL A 242 15.42 6.64 -5.69
N ALA A 243 16.50 6.12 -6.27
CA ALA A 243 16.80 6.25 -7.70
C ALA A 243 15.73 5.61 -8.59
N THR A 244 15.09 4.52 -8.11
CA THR A 244 13.94 3.90 -8.78
C THR A 244 12.65 4.66 -8.48
N ALA A 245 12.46 5.06 -7.21
CA ALA A 245 11.22 5.69 -6.75
C ALA A 245 11.03 7.11 -7.28
N GLN A 246 12.08 7.94 -7.30
CA GLN A 246 11.96 9.37 -7.59
C GLN A 246 11.29 9.69 -8.95
N PRO A 247 11.69 9.12 -10.10
CA PRO A 247 11.03 9.44 -11.36
C PRO A 247 9.55 9.05 -11.40
N ILE A 248 9.16 8.01 -10.65
CA ILE A 248 7.77 7.59 -10.50
C ILE A 248 7.01 8.58 -9.62
N LEU A 249 7.57 8.91 -8.46
CA LEU A 249 6.96 9.88 -7.53
C LEU A 249 6.83 11.27 -8.18
N ASP A 250 7.85 11.73 -8.93
CA ASP A 250 7.80 12.99 -9.67
C ASP A 250 6.62 13.00 -10.67
N ASN A 251 6.40 11.91 -11.38
CA ASN A 251 5.24 11.76 -12.26
C ASN A 251 3.92 11.81 -11.49
N LEU A 252 3.81 11.02 -10.39
CA LEU A 252 2.60 10.98 -9.58
C LEU A 252 2.28 12.32 -8.91
N MET A 253 3.29 13.07 -8.47
CA MET A 253 3.13 14.40 -7.87
C MET A 253 2.56 15.44 -8.83
N THR A 254 2.79 15.31 -10.14
CA THR A 254 2.27 16.24 -11.15
C THR A 254 0.81 15.99 -11.51
N ARG A 255 0.24 14.87 -11.12
CA ARG A 255 -1.15 14.52 -11.40
C ARG A 255 -2.12 15.43 -10.66
N GLU A 256 -3.34 15.52 -11.19
CA GLU A 256 -4.45 16.14 -10.48
C GLU A 256 -4.98 15.18 -9.40
N THR A 257 -5.22 15.69 -8.21
CA THR A 257 -5.89 14.90 -7.15
C THR A 257 -7.36 14.81 -7.47
N ARG A 258 -7.89 13.60 -7.62
CA ARG A 258 -9.26 13.32 -8.02
C ARG A 258 -10.08 12.86 -6.83
N ASP A 259 -11.38 13.15 -6.88
CA ASP A 259 -12.39 12.57 -5.99
C ASP A 259 -13.03 11.36 -6.66
N VAL A 260 -13.50 10.42 -5.85
CA VAL A 260 -14.33 9.33 -6.35
C VAL A 260 -15.60 9.92 -6.95
N VAL A 261 -15.89 9.51 -8.17
CA VAL A 261 -17.06 10.01 -8.93
C VAL A 261 -18.30 9.27 -8.47
N SER A 262 -19.43 9.97 -8.38
CA SER A 262 -20.73 9.34 -8.08
C SER A 262 -21.10 8.30 -9.15
N GLU A 263 -21.81 7.23 -8.77
CA GLU A 263 -22.17 6.13 -9.68
C GLU A 263 -22.89 6.58 -10.96
N ASP A 264 -23.65 7.67 -10.89
CA ASP A 264 -24.41 8.22 -12.02
C ASP A 264 -23.55 9.03 -13.00
N GLU A 265 -22.38 9.52 -12.58
CA GLU A 265 -21.39 10.23 -13.40
C GLU A 265 -20.18 9.34 -13.78
N ALA A 266 -20.07 8.15 -13.18
CA ALA A 266 -18.89 7.30 -13.34
C ALA A 266 -18.68 6.83 -14.78
N GLY A 267 -17.44 6.88 -15.21
CA GLY A 267 -16.98 6.37 -16.49
C GLY A 267 -16.98 4.83 -16.53
N TYR A 268 -17.23 4.27 -17.70
CA TYR A 268 -17.35 2.83 -17.91
C TYR A 268 -16.57 2.37 -19.14
N LEU A 269 -15.75 1.33 -18.99
CA LEU A 269 -14.98 0.75 -20.10
C LEU A 269 -15.80 -0.25 -20.94
N GLY A 270 -16.80 -0.91 -20.35
CA GLY A 270 -17.54 -2.00 -20.99
C GLY A 270 -16.75 -3.30 -21.05
N VAL A 271 -16.12 -3.70 -19.93
CA VAL A 271 -15.31 -4.91 -19.84
C VAL A 271 -15.66 -5.73 -18.60
N SER A 272 -15.50 -7.05 -18.70
CA SER A 272 -15.48 -7.95 -17.55
C SER A 272 -14.04 -8.38 -17.31
N VAL A 273 -13.53 -8.16 -16.11
CA VAL A 273 -12.13 -8.36 -15.77
C VAL A 273 -11.93 -9.46 -14.73
N GLN A 274 -10.78 -10.12 -14.78
CA GLN A 274 -10.32 -11.14 -13.84
C GLN A 274 -8.84 -10.91 -13.55
N ASP A 275 -8.38 -11.38 -12.40
CA ASP A 275 -6.95 -11.39 -12.10
C ASP A 275 -6.24 -12.49 -12.89
N VAL A 276 -4.99 -12.22 -13.26
CA VAL A 276 -4.08 -13.24 -13.78
C VAL A 276 -3.54 -14.02 -12.58
N SER A 277 -3.74 -15.36 -12.55
CA SER A 277 -3.22 -16.15 -11.43
C SER A 277 -1.69 -16.22 -11.46
N GLU A 278 -1.06 -16.33 -10.27
CA GLU A 278 0.38 -16.48 -10.14
C GLU A 278 0.93 -17.68 -10.94
N GLU A 279 0.20 -18.79 -10.94
CA GLU A 279 0.59 -19.98 -11.74
C GLU A 279 0.56 -19.67 -13.23
N ALA A 280 -0.49 -18.97 -13.71
CA ALA A 280 -0.59 -18.59 -15.12
C ALA A 280 0.54 -17.65 -15.54
N SER A 281 0.87 -16.68 -14.71
CA SER A 281 1.99 -15.77 -14.96
C SER A 281 3.33 -16.48 -14.95
N SER A 282 3.61 -17.28 -13.91
CA SER A 282 4.91 -17.97 -13.73
C SER A 282 5.18 -19.04 -14.79
N TYR A 283 4.15 -19.83 -15.17
CA TYR A 283 4.34 -20.94 -16.12
C TYR A 283 4.24 -20.53 -17.59
N TYR A 284 3.41 -19.52 -17.90
CA TYR A 284 3.13 -19.11 -19.27
C TYR A 284 3.67 -17.74 -19.62
N GLY A 285 4.33 -17.04 -18.66
CA GLY A 285 4.84 -15.68 -18.88
C GLY A 285 3.74 -14.65 -19.14
N ILE A 286 2.54 -14.86 -18.60
CA ILE A 286 1.42 -13.94 -18.75
C ILE A 286 1.68 -12.71 -17.88
N PRO A 287 1.67 -11.48 -18.46
CA PRO A 287 1.89 -10.27 -17.68
C PRO A 287 0.86 -10.09 -16.56
N SER A 288 1.28 -9.52 -15.42
CA SER A 288 0.37 -9.06 -14.37
C SER A 288 -0.51 -7.93 -14.91
N GLY A 289 -1.78 -7.89 -14.48
CA GLY A 289 -2.74 -6.88 -14.94
C GLY A 289 -4.17 -7.38 -14.86
N ALA A 290 -5.10 -6.56 -15.36
CA ALA A 290 -6.51 -6.91 -15.45
C ALA A 290 -6.79 -7.66 -16.77
N TYR A 291 -6.96 -8.97 -16.70
CA TYR A 291 -7.31 -9.82 -17.87
C TYR A 291 -8.77 -9.58 -18.28
N LEU A 292 -9.00 -9.36 -19.57
CA LEU A 292 -10.31 -9.12 -20.13
C LEU A 292 -11.02 -10.44 -20.47
N ALA A 293 -11.86 -10.92 -19.57
CA ALA A 293 -12.68 -12.12 -19.76
C ALA A 293 -13.82 -11.88 -20.79
N ALA A 294 -14.32 -10.66 -20.89
CA ALA A 294 -15.28 -10.24 -21.93
C ALA A 294 -15.15 -8.75 -22.20
N VAL A 295 -15.53 -8.34 -23.41
CA VAL A 295 -15.61 -6.94 -23.86
C VAL A 295 -16.98 -6.73 -24.51
N GLU A 296 -17.74 -5.72 -24.07
CA GLU A 296 -19.04 -5.37 -24.61
C GLU A 296 -18.90 -4.83 -26.04
N GLU A 297 -19.66 -5.35 -27.02
CA GLU A 297 -19.54 -5.02 -28.45
C GLU A 297 -19.59 -3.51 -28.75
N ASN A 298 -20.40 -2.76 -28.00
CA ASN A 298 -20.57 -1.32 -28.17
C ASN A 298 -19.93 -0.51 -27.04
N GLY A 299 -19.16 -1.17 -26.15
CA GLY A 299 -18.48 -0.57 -25.03
C GLY A 299 -17.35 0.39 -25.48
N ALA A 300 -16.86 1.18 -24.54
CA ALA A 300 -15.75 2.11 -24.78
C ALA A 300 -14.48 1.36 -25.23
N ALA A 301 -14.14 0.26 -24.56
CA ALA A 301 -12.98 -0.58 -24.87
C ALA A 301 -13.08 -1.17 -26.30
N ALA A 302 -14.23 -1.72 -26.69
CA ALA A 302 -14.42 -2.29 -28.03
C ALA A 302 -14.26 -1.25 -29.14
N LYS A 303 -14.79 -0.03 -28.94
CA LYS A 303 -14.65 1.08 -29.89
C LYS A 303 -13.19 1.53 -30.06
N ALA A 304 -12.38 1.39 -29.02
CA ALA A 304 -10.94 1.67 -29.07
C ALA A 304 -10.10 0.50 -29.61
N GLY A 305 -10.71 -0.64 -29.96
CA GLY A 305 -10.03 -1.82 -30.52
C GLY A 305 -9.44 -2.77 -29.49
N ILE A 306 -9.76 -2.60 -28.21
CA ILE A 306 -9.44 -3.52 -27.13
C ILE A 306 -10.34 -4.75 -27.24
N LYS A 307 -9.82 -5.95 -26.99
CA LYS A 307 -10.50 -7.23 -27.25
C LYS A 307 -10.46 -8.14 -26.02
N GLN A 308 -11.36 -9.12 -26.02
CA GLN A 308 -11.27 -10.24 -25.08
C GLN A 308 -9.89 -10.92 -25.19
N GLY A 309 -9.30 -11.26 -24.06
CA GLY A 309 -7.96 -11.85 -23.98
C GLY A 309 -6.84 -10.84 -23.84
N ASP A 310 -7.07 -9.54 -24.01
CA ASP A 310 -6.10 -8.50 -23.68
C ASP A 310 -5.94 -8.39 -22.15
N ILE A 311 -4.80 -7.86 -21.70
CA ILE A 311 -4.50 -7.64 -20.30
C ILE A 311 -4.19 -6.16 -20.13
N ILE A 312 -5.04 -5.41 -19.42
CA ILE A 312 -4.78 -4.01 -19.13
C ILE A 312 -3.69 -3.92 -18.06
N THR A 313 -2.62 -3.21 -18.37
CA THR A 313 -1.44 -3.02 -17.51
C THR A 313 -1.27 -1.57 -17.08
N LYS A 314 -1.88 -0.58 -17.80
CA LYS A 314 -1.92 0.82 -17.35
C LYS A 314 -3.25 1.47 -17.75
N PHE A 315 -3.70 2.39 -16.90
CA PHE A 315 -4.87 3.22 -17.14
C PHE A 315 -4.52 4.67 -16.80
N ASP A 316 -4.62 5.55 -17.78
CA ASP A 316 -4.17 6.95 -17.69
C ASP A 316 -2.72 7.07 -17.18
N GLY A 317 -1.85 6.14 -17.60
CA GLY A 317 -0.45 6.07 -17.18
C GLY A 317 -0.22 5.53 -15.75
N LEU A 318 -1.28 5.20 -14.98
CA LEU A 318 -1.19 4.50 -13.70
C LEU A 318 -1.04 3.00 -13.96
N SER A 319 -0.12 2.34 -13.27
CA SER A 319 0.07 0.89 -13.37
C SER A 319 -1.15 0.15 -12.82
N ILE A 320 -1.54 -0.93 -13.50
CA ILE A 320 -2.65 -1.80 -13.13
C ILE A 320 -2.12 -3.22 -13.00
N SER A 321 -2.14 -3.77 -11.79
CA SER A 321 -1.68 -5.12 -11.48
C SER A 321 -2.83 -6.12 -11.29
N SER A 322 -4.05 -5.65 -11.08
CA SER A 322 -5.21 -6.50 -10.79
C SER A 322 -6.53 -5.93 -11.34
N ALA A 323 -7.54 -6.80 -11.42
CA ALA A 323 -8.90 -6.41 -11.77
C ALA A 323 -9.53 -5.45 -10.74
N SER A 324 -9.20 -5.63 -9.47
CA SER A 324 -9.65 -4.76 -8.38
C SER A 324 -9.07 -3.37 -8.53
N GLU A 325 -7.77 -3.27 -8.82
CA GLU A 325 -7.08 -2.00 -9.02
C GLU A 325 -7.63 -1.22 -10.22
N LEU A 326 -7.90 -1.91 -11.34
CA LEU A 326 -8.55 -1.27 -12.49
C LEU A 326 -9.92 -0.67 -12.13
N LYS A 327 -10.73 -1.39 -11.36
CA LYS A 327 -12.04 -0.91 -10.91
C LYS A 327 -11.90 0.31 -9.99
N SER A 328 -11.01 0.25 -9.01
CA SER A 328 -10.75 1.36 -8.10
C SER A 328 -10.23 2.59 -8.84
N THR A 329 -9.35 2.40 -9.82
CA THR A 329 -8.82 3.50 -10.64
C THR A 329 -9.90 4.17 -11.49
N ILE A 330 -10.73 3.39 -12.18
CA ILE A 330 -11.80 3.93 -13.03
C ILE A 330 -12.84 4.73 -12.21
N ALA A 331 -13.04 4.41 -10.94
CA ALA A 331 -13.98 5.11 -10.06
C ALA A 331 -13.67 6.62 -9.88
N TYR A 332 -12.49 7.06 -10.23
CA TYR A 332 -12.09 8.48 -10.21
C TYR A 332 -12.31 9.22 -11.54
N TYR A 333 -12.87 8.57 -12.56
CA TYR A 333 -13.03 9.13 -13.90
C TYR A 333 -14.51 9.21 -14.29
N LYS A 334 -14.86 10.32 -14.94
CA LYS A 334 -16.25 10.59 -15.38
C LYS A 334 -16.55 10.00 -16.75
N GLU A 335 -17.84 9.80 -17.02
CA GLU A 335 -18.34 9.59 -18.37
C GLU A 335 -17.84 10.71 -19.30
N GLY A 336 -17.38 10.34 -20.49
CA GLY A 336 -16.89 11.26 -21.52
C GLY A 336 -15.44 11.67 -21.39
N GLU A 337 -14.74 11.36 -20.27
CA GLU A 337 -13.30 11.56 -20.20
C GLU A 337 -12.58 10.62 -21.16
N THR A 338 -11.50 11.12 -21.77
CA THR A 338 -10.64 10.34 -22.67
C THR A 338 -9.32 10.08 -21.96
N VAL A 339 -8.97 8.81 -21.82
CA VAL A 339 -7.79 8.32 -21.11
C VAL A 339 -6.99 7.37 -21.99
N ASP A 340 -5.69 7.29 -21.76
CA ASP A 340 -4.84 6.31 -22.42
C ASP A 340 -4.88 4.98 -21.65
N VAL A 341 -5.20 3.91 -22.36
CA VAL A 341 -5.22 2.54 -21.83
C VAL A 341 -4.10 1.76 -22.49
N THR A 342 -3.16 1.26 -21.69
CA THR A 342 -2.10 0.35 -22.13
C THR A 342 -2.49 -1.08 -21.79
N TYR A 343 -2.37 -1.95 -22.78
CA TYR A 343 -2.69 -3.37 -22.63
C TYR A 343 -1.66 -4.24 -23.35
N MET A 344 -1.54 -5.45 -22.87
CA MET A 344 -0.72 -6.51 -23.48
C MET A 344 -1.64 -7.44 -24.26
N ARG A 345 -1.27 -7.74 -25.50
CA ARG A 345 -2.00 -8.66 -26.37
C ARG A 345 -1.11 -9.83 -26.78
N ALA A 346 -1.61 -11.05 -26.61
CA ALA A 346 -0.90 -12.23 -27.07
C ALA A 346 -0.81 -12.27 -28.61
N ASN A 347 0.40 -12.39 -29.15
CA ASN A 347 0.69 -12.55 -30.56
C ASN A 347 1.77 -13.61 -30.75
N ASN A 348 1.43 -14.74 -31.40
CA ASN A 348 2.34 -15.87 -31.67
C ASN A 348 3.12 -16.42 -30.46
N GLY A 349 2.54 -16.34 -29.26
CA GLY A 349 3.15 -16.85 -28.03
C GLY A 349 3.96 -15.81 -27.25
N GLU A 350 4.04 -14.58 -27.72
CA GLU A 350 4.63 -13.44 -27.03
C GLU A 350 3.54 -12.40 -26.73
N TYR A 351 3.78 -11.51 -25.76
CA TYR A 351 2.89 -10.40 -25.43
C TYR A 351 3.46 -9.11 -26.00
N GLU A 352 2.63 -8.40 -26.78
CA GLU A 352 2.96 -7.09 -27.35
C GLU A 352 2.21 -5.99 -26.60
N GLU A 353 2.93 -4.90 -26.24
CA GLU A 353 2.34 -3.74 -25.58
C GLU A 353 1.67 -2.83 -26.63
N HIS A 354 0.44 -2.41 -26.32
CA HIS A 354 -0.33 -1.47 -27.12
C HIS A 354 -0.90 -0.39 -26.19
N THR A 355 -0.92 0.86 -26.68
CA THR A 355 -1.58 1.98 -26.00
C THR A 355 -2.61 2.60 -26.93
N VAL A 356 -3.83 2.80 -26.44
CA VAL A 356 -4.93 3.44 -27.20
C VAL A 356 -5.67 4.41 -26.30
N SER A 357 -6.13 5.51 -26.91
CA SER A 357 -6.99 6.48 -26.21
C SER A 357 -8.45 5.96 -26.21
N VAL A 358 -9.06 5.91 -25.03
CA VAL A 358 -10.42 5.42 -24.81
C VAL A 358 -11.25 6.54 -24.21
N THR A 359 -12.39 6.86 -24.83
CA THR A 359 -13.40 7.75 -24.25
C THR A 359 -14.37 6.91 -23.43
N LEU A 360 -14.42 7.15 -22.11
CA LEU A 360 -15.26 6.39 -21.18
C LEU A 360 -16.74 6.61 -21.48
N ALA A 361 -17.49 5.53 -21.48
CA ALA A 361 -18.94 5.55 -21.71
C ALA A 361 -19.71 5.60 -20.39
N LYS A 362 -21.01 5.81 -20.46
CA LYS A 362 -21.93 5.62 -19.33
C LYS A 362 -22.24 4.15 -19.13
N SER A 363 -22.30 3.71 -17.88
CA SER A 363 -22.74 2.35 -17.56
C SER A 363 -24.24 2.18 -17.96
N GLU A 364 -24.54 1.19 -18.81
CA GLU A 364 -25.93 0.88 -19.14
C GLU A 364 -26.74 0.42 -17.93
N ALA A 365 -26.12 -0.17 -16.92
CA ALA A 365 -26.75 -0.56 -15.67
C ALA A 365 -27.17 0.68 -14.87
N ALA A 366 -26.29 1.69 -14.73
CA ALA A 366 -26.63 2.98 -14.13
C ALA A 366 -27.69 3.74 -14.93
N ALA A 367 -27.64 3.67 -16.27
CA ALA A 367 -28.64 4.27 -17.12
C ALA A 367 -30.06 3.64 -16.94
N LYS A 368 -30.11 2.33 -16.72
CA LYS A 368 -31.41 1.61 -16.46
C LYS A 368 -31.94 1.91 -15.05
N GLN A 369 -31.10 2.03 -14.03
CA GLN A 369 -31.53 2.42 -12.68
C GLN A 369 -32.05 3.85 -12.63
N ASN A 370 -31.39 4.81 -13.27
CA ASN A 370 -31.82 6.19 -13.37
C ASN A 370 -33.14 6.35 -14.16
N ALA A 371 -33.36 5.51 -15.21
CA ALA A 371 -34.60 5.48 -15.94
C ALA A 371 -35.77 4.92 -15.10
N GLN A 372 -35.52 3.95 -14.24
CA GLN A 372 -36.51 3.40 -13.31
C GLN A 372 -36.84 4.37 -12.16
N GLN A 373 -35.86 5.09 -11.66
CA GLN A 373 -36.06 6.10 -10.61
C GLN A 373 -36.84 7.32 -11.14
N LYS A 374 -36.57 7.79 -12.36
CA LYS A 374 -37.37 8.86 -13.01
C LYS A 374 -38.79 8.43 -13.24
N ASN A 375 -39.04 7.20 -13.63
CA ASN A 375 -40.43 6.70 -13.83
C ASN A 375 -41.20 6.52 -12.51
N SER A 376 -40.51 6.32 -11.37
CA SER A 376 -41.16 6.24 -10.06
C SER A 376 -41.48 7.61 -9.46
N THR A 377 -40.73 8.65 -9.80
CA THR A 377 -40.98 10.03 -9.35
C THR A 377 -42.11 10.70 -10.14
N ASP A 378 -42.24 10.40 -11.42
CA ASP A 378 -43.33 10.93 -12.26
C ASP A 378 -44.70 10.29 -11.98
N SER A 379 -44.71 9.10 -11.35
CA SER A 379 -45.94 8.40 -10.95
C SER A 379 -46.56 8.92 -9.63
N GLN A 380 -45.88 9.78 -8.88
CA GLN A 380 -46.37 10.33 -7.61
C GLN A 380 -46.95 11.76 -7.69
N SER A 381 -46.98 12.39 -8.87
CA SER A 381 -47.60 13.72 -9.04
C SER A 381 -49.05 13.68 -9.51
N GLY A 382 -49.74 12.54 -9.43
CA GLY A 382 -51.17 12.39 -9.63
C GLY A 382 -51.91 12.60 -8.31
N ASN A 383 -52.47 13.80 -8.13
CA ASN A 383 -53.31 14.23 -7.01
C ASN A 383 -54.59 13.37 -6.91
N PRO A 384 -54.91 12.70 -5.81
CA PRO A 384 -56.28 12.28 -5.51
C PRO A 384 -56.85 13.22 -4.43
N LYS A 385 -57.74 14.10 -4.88
CA LYS A 385 -58.83 14.53 -4.00
C LYS A 385 -59.81 13.35 -3.97
N ASP A 386 -60.04 12.80 -2.80
CA ASP A 386 -61.34 12.55 -2.18
C ASP A 386 -61.25 11.49 -1.08
N GLY A 387 -61.84 11.86 0.10
CA GLY A 387 -62.61 10.96 0.95
C GLY A 387 -61.87 10.21 2.07
N LEU A 388 -61.76 10.92 3.17
CA LEU A 388 -61.82 10.46 4.56
C LEU A 388 -62.39 9.05 4.79
N THR A 389 -61.70 8.24 5.60
CA THR A 389 -62.22 7.73 6.90
C THR A 389 -61.09 7.10 7.68
N VAL A 390 -60.90 7.63 8.90
CA VAL A 390 -60.01 7.11 9.95
C VAL A 390 -60.80 6.02 10.69
N PRO A 391 -60.24 4.85 10.98
CA PRO A 391 -60.66 4.03 12.12
C PRO A 391 -59.65 4.15 13.28
N ASP A 392 -60.24 4.35 14.45
CA ASP A 392 -59.73 4.48 15.81
C ASP A 392 -58.90 3.26 16.24
N PRO A 393 -57.85 3.45 17.08
CA PRO A 393 -57.04 2.37 17.63
C PRO A 393 -57.56 1.95 19.00
N LEU A 394 -58.21 0.79 19.09
CA LEU A 394 -58.35 0.05 20.36
C LEU A 394 -59.06 -1.31 20.11
N THR A 395 -58.34 -2.36 20.43
CA THR A 395 -58.68 -3.78 20.71
C THR A 395 -57.84 -4.71 19.84
N ALA A 396 -57.05 -5.59 20.33
CA ALA A 396 -57.19 -6.56 21.40
C ALA A 396 -55.86 -7.19 21.76
N VAL A 397 -55.77 -7.39 23.02
CA VAL A 397 -54.92 -8.19 23.87
C VAL A 397 -55.08 -9.68 23.60
N SER A 398 -53.97 -10.44 23.92
CA SER A 398 -53.89 -11.87 24.31
C SER A 398 -53.90 -12.89 23.13
N ALA A 399 -52.95 -13.76 23.06
CA ALA A 399 -52.48 -14.80 23.98
C ALA A 399 -51.24 -15.48 23.45
N SER A 400 -50.29 -15.70 24.32
CA SER A 400 -49.29 -16.78 24.37
C SER A 400 -49.98 -18.06 24.85
N PRO A 401 -49.34 -19.26 24.95
CA PRO A 401 -47.94 -19.68 24.73
C PRO A 401 -47.74 -21.12 24.16
N ALA A 402 -46.46 -21.46 24.00
CA ALA A 402 -45.81 -22.76 24.20
C ALA A 402 -46.08 -23.93 23.24
N THR A 403 -45.07 -24.57 22.72
CA THR A 403 -44.54 -25.81 23.32
C THR A 403 -43.19 -26.22 22.71
N ILE A 404 -42.26 -26.54 23.58
CA ILE A 404 -41.01 -27.27 23.41
C ILE A 404 -41.30 -28.66 22.83
N SER A 405 -40.50 -29.19 21.89
CA SER A 405 -40.03 -30.58 21.96
C SER A 405 -38.80 -30.81 21.08
N SER A 406 -37.78 -31.25 21.70
CA SER A 406 -36.59 -31.98 21.33
C SER A 406 -36.77 -33.04 20.22
N MET A 407 -35.87 -33.09 19.26
CA MET A 407 -34.99 -34.22 18.93
C MET A 407 -33.78 -33.74 18.15
#